data_fba631bd47f2639666d93e522a2987a5
#
_entry.id   fba631bd47f2639666d93e522a2987a5
#
_cell.length_a   1.000
_cell.length_b   1.000
_cell.length_c   1.000
_cell.angle_alpha   90.00
_cell.angle_beta   90.00
_cell.angle_gamma   90.00
#
_symmetry.space_group_name_H-M   'P 1'
#
loop_
_entity.id
_entity.type
_entity.pdbx_description
1 polymer ?
#
loop_
_entity_poly.entity_id
_entity_poly.type
_entity_poly.pdbx_seq_one_letter_code
_entity_poly.pdbx_strand_id
1 'polypeptide(L)'
;ITGATCGHLYYQKPLLNAALECLGEIADATRGSDMLAVVGLPLYARGAVYSAAAAVCKGEVLGFTARRNVRGTVFASLNPGESIDIDLEYSDYCCLESEALFCADAMSELVVGIQFAADRRLPVPPTAALCAAGATVIAELSDEPMSVQSAFETKRALDNETKRLHYGTVYAAPASGESTTDKSYSGLCLVVDDGETLAESGSGSG
;
A
#
# COMPACT_ATOMS: atom_id res chain seq x y z
N ILE A 1 -3.42 -7.45 5.46
CA ILE A 1 -3.38 -8.72 6.22
C ILE A 1 -4.44 -8.75 7.31
N THR A 2 -4.49 -7.76 8.19
CA THR A 2 -5.42 -7.71 9.33
C THR A 2 -6.80 -7.14 9.01
N GLY A 3 -7.00 -6.64 7.80
CA GLY A 3 -8.15 -5.83 7.43
C GLY A 3 -8.05 -4.37 7.87
N ALA A 4 -9.02 -3.55 7.42
CA ALA A 4 -9.02 -2.10 7.61
C ALA A 4 -9.81 -1.64 8.86
N THR A 5 -10.44 -2.56 9.61
CA THR A 5 -11.46 -2.23 10.62
C THR A 5 -11.13 -2.67 12.05
N CYS A 6 -9.88 -3.04 12.33
CA CYS A 6 -9.47 -3.53 13.64
C CYS A 6 -9.46 -2.49 14.78
N GLY A 7 -9.50 -1.18 14.46
CA GLY A 7 -9.60 -0.11 15.46
C GLY A 7 -8.51 -0.20 16.54
N HIS A 8 -8.92 -0.27 17.81
CA HIS A 8 -7.99 -0.34 18.95
C HIS A 8 -7.24 -1.67 19.07
N LEU A 9 -7.63 -2.71 18.34
CA LEU A 9 -6.90 -3.98 18.32
C LEU A 9 -5.49 -3.84 17.76
N TYR A 10 -5.22 -2.80 16.96
CA TYR A 10 -3.87 -2.50 16.45
C TYR A 10 -2.83 -2.23 17.56
N TYR A 11 -3.24 -1.99 18.81
CA TYR A 11 -2.32 -1.90 19.95
C TYR A 11 -2.02 -3.26 20.60
N GLN A 12 -2.66 -4.32 20.16
CA GLN A 12 -2.53 -5.64 20.78
C GLN A 12 -1.37 -6.42 20.14
N LYS A 13 -0.37 -6.78 20.96
CA LYS A 13 0.77 -7.57 20.50
C LYS A 13 0.40 -8.87 19.76
N PRO A 14 -0.62 -9.64 20.20
CA PRO A 14 -1.01 -10.84 19.45
C PRO A 14 -1.42 -10.55 18.01
N LEU A 15 -2.15 -9.45 17.75
CA LEU A 15 -2.52 -9.05 16.38
C LEU A 15 -1.29 -8.69 15.55
N LEU A 16 -0.35 -7.93 16.12
CA LEU A 16 0.86 -7.49 15.44
C LEU A 16 1.77 -8.68 15.10
N ASN A 17 1.92 -9.62 16.03
CA ASN A 17 2.72 -10.83 15.81
C ASN A 17 2.07 -11.72 14.73
N ALA A 18 0.76 -11.98 14.83
CA ALA A 18 0.03 -12.74 13.82
C ALA A 18 0.11 -12.09 12.41
N ALA A 19 0.13 -10.75 12.33
CA ALA A 19 0.32 -10.06 11.07
C ALA A 19 1.70 -10.33 10.44
N LEU A 20 2.75 -10.39 11.26
CA LEU A 20 4.10 -10.75 10.78
C LEU A 20 4.22 -12.23 10.41
N GLU A 21 3.59 -13.13 11.16
CA GLU A 21 3.52 -14.56 10.82
C GLU A 21 2.82 -14.76 9.47
N CYS A 22 1.65 -14.15 9.27
CA CYS A 22 0.95 -14.17 7.97
C CYS A 22 1.78 -13.55 6.84
N LEU A 23 2.56 -12.50 7.10
CA LEU A 23 3.47 -11.94 6.11
C LEU A 23 4.53 -12.96 5.66
N GLY A 24 5.08 -13.74 6.59
CA GLY A 24 5.99 -14.86 6.31
C GLY A 24 5.35 -15.92 5.42
N GLU A 25 4.09 -16.31 5.71
CA GLU A 25 3.33 -17.25 4.87
C GLU A 25 3.10 -16.71 3.44
N ILE A 26 2.81 -15.39 3.31
CA ILE A 26 2.66 -14.74 2.01
C ILE A 26 4.01 -14.72 1.28
N ALA A 27 5.11 -14.41 1.97
CA ALA A 27 6.44 -14.45 1.39
C ALA A 27 6.74 -15.87 0.85
N ASP A 28 6.53 -16.89 1.65
CA ASP A 28 6.72 -18.28 1.22
C ASP A 28 5.87 -18.66 0.00
N ALA A 29 4.65 -18.16 -0.10
CA ALA A 29 3.76 -18.40 -1.23
C ALA A 29 4.25 -17.75 -2.54
N THR A 30 5.09 -16.72 -2.47
CA THR A 30 5.70 -16.09 -3.66
C THR A 30 6.95 -16.82 -4.17
N ARG A 31 7.44 -17.86 -3.46
CA ARG A 31 8.60 -18.65 -3.91
C ARG A 31 8.32 -19.29 -5.27
N GLY A 32 9.25 -19.09 -6.18
CA GLY A 32 9.11 -19.61 -7.55
C GLY A 32 8.23 -18.76 -8.48
N SER A 33 7.82 -17.57 -8.03
CA SER A 33 7.11 -16.58 -8.84
C SER A 33 7.90 -15.28 -8.90
N ASP A 34 7.90 -14.63 -10.07
CA ASP A 34 8.45 -13.28 -10.24
C ASP A 34 7.42 -12.17 -9.90
N MET A 35 6.28 -12.54 -9.34
CA MET A 35 5.22 -11.61 -8.97
C MET A 35 5.63 -10.78 -7.76
N LEU A 36 5.54 -9.45 -7.89
CA LEU A 36 5.61 -8.54 -6.76
C LEU A 36 4.23 -8.46 -6.09
N ALA A 37 4.15 -8.90 -4.85
CA ALA A 37 2.96 -8.73 -4.01
C ALA A 37 3.16 -7.54 -3.06
N VAL A 38 2.17 -6.64 -2.99
CA VAL A 38 2.17 -5.51 -2.05
C VAL A 38 1.01 -5.68 -1.09
N VAL A 39 1.31 -5.83 0.20
CA VAL A 39 0.32 -6.17 1.22
C VAL A 39 0.36 -5.22 2.41
N GLY A 40 -0.80 -4.71 2.81
CA GLY A 40 -0.95 -3.80 3.95
C GLY A 40 -0.97 -4.53 5.28
N LEU A 41 -0.26 -4.02 6.30
CA LEU A 41 -0.26 -4.55 7.66
C LEU A 41 0.07 -3.46 8.71
N PRO A 42 -0.34 -3.67 9.97
CA PRO A 42 0.18 -2.89 11.08
C PRO A 42 1.59 -3.39 11.44
N LEU A 43 2.55 -2.49 11.54
CA LEU A 43 3.94 -2.80 11.86
C LEU A 43 4.36 -2.07 13.13
N TYR A 44 4.86 -2.81 14.14
CA TYR A 44 5.40 -2.21 15.35
C TYR A 44 6.92 -2.00 15.22
N ALA A 45 7.36 -0.76 15.36
CA ALA A 45 8.76 -0.39 15.31
C ALA A 45 9.04 0.82 16.21
N ARG A 46 10.20 0.87 16.85
CA ARG A 46 10.66 1.99 17.70
C ARG A 46 9.61 2.53 18.67
N GLY A 47 8.82 1.64 19.29
CA GLY A 47 7.83 2.04 20.30
C GLY A 47 6.48 2.55 19.74
N ALA A 48 6.28 2.51 18.44
CA ALA A 48 5.06 2.96 17.78
C ALA A 48 4.52 1.90 16.80
N VAL A 49 3.23 2.02 16.46
CA VAL A 49 2.60 1.18 15.42
C VAL A 49 2.43 2.03 14.16
N TYR A 50 2.87 1.51 13.04
CA TYR A 50 2.76 2.12 11.72
C TYR A 50 1.74 1.39 10.86
N SER A 51 0.97 2.12 10.06
CA SER A 51 0.26 1.53 8.93
C SER A 51 1.26 1.40 7.80
N ALA A 52 1.65 0.17 7.48
CA ALA A 52 2.70 -0.12 6.52
C ALA A 52 2.20 -1.02 5.39
N ALA A 53 2.89 -0.98 4.27
CA ALA A 53 2.76 -1.91 3.18
C ALA A 53 4.09 -2.61 2.95
N ALA A 54 4.10 -3.93 2.93
CA ALA A 54 5.25 -4.76 2.59
C ALA A 54 5.28 -5.04 1.10
N ALA A 55 6.45 -4.90 0.48
CA ALA A 55 6.76 -5.41 -0.84
C ALA A 55 7.37 -6.81 -0.71
N VAL A 56 6.77 -7.81 -1.36
CA VAL A 56 7.14 -9.22 -1.23
C VAL A 56 7.35 -9.84 -2.61
N CYS A 57 8.48 -10.50 -2.82
CA CYS A 57 8.79 -11.18 -4.07
C CYS A 57 9.72 -12.36 -3.83
N LYS A 58 9.56 -13.44 -4.57
CA LYS A 58 10.46 -14.63 -4.57
C LYS A 58 10.73 -15.24 -3.20
N GLY A 59 9.82 -15.14 -2.27
CA GLY A 59 9.96 -15.66 -0.91
C GLY A 59 10.59 -14.69 0.09
N GLU A 60 10.82 -13.44 -0.32
CA GLU A 60 11.49 -12.43 0.50
C GLU A 60 10.61 -11.19 0.68
N VAL A 61 10.73 -10.57 1.85
CA VAL A 61 10.20 -9.23 2.10
C VAL A 61 11.28 -8.23 1.73
N LEU A 62 11.03 -7.45 0.67
CA LEU A 62 12.00 -6.49 0.13
C LEU A 62 12.11 -5.23 0.97
N GLY A 63 11.05 -4.87 1.70
CA GLY A 63 10.98 -3.68 2.53
C GLY A 63 9.55 -3.24 2.79
N PHE A 64 9.41 -2.13 3.52
CA PHE A 64 8.12 -1.59 3.91
C PHE A 64 8.01 -0.11 3.56
N THR A 65 6.80 0.29 3.16
CA THR A 65 6.44 1.71 3.02
C THR A 65 5.44 2.11 4.10
N ALA A 66 5.71 3.17 4.84
CA ALA A 66 4.83 3.71 5.87
C ALA A 66 3.84 4.70 5.29
N ARG A 67 2.58 4.62 5.74
CA ARG A 67 1.56 5.64 5.49
C ARG A 67 1.94 6.96 6.18
N ARG A 68 1.83 8.07 5.48
CA ARG A 68 2.16 9.41 5.98
C ARG A 68 0.95 10.15 6.54
N ASN A 69 -0.21 10.06 5.89
CA ASN A 69 -1.44 10.70 6.36
C ASN A 69 -2.15 9.81 7.38
N VAL A 70 -1.77 9.96 8.64
CA VAL A 70 -2.30 9.17 9.78
C VAL A 70 -3.30 9.94 10.65
N ARG A 71 -3.81 11.09 10.18
CA ARG A 71 -4.77 11.91 10.94
C ARG A 71 -6.02 11.11 11.28
N GLY A 72 -6.42 11.13 12.54
CA GLY A 72 -7.60 10.41 13.03
C GLY A 72 -7.43 8.89 13.11
N THR A 73 -6.19 8.40 13.04
CA THR A 73 -5.84 6.98 13.19
C THR A 73 -5.03 6.74 14.47
N VAL A 74 -4.79 5.46 14.77
CA VAL A 74 -3.95 5.02 15.88
C VAL A 74 -2.47 4.90 15.51
N PHE A 75 -2.14 5.15 14.25
CA PHE A 75 -0.82 4.93 13.70
C PHE A 75 0.10 6.15 13.85
N ALA A 76 1.40 5.87 13.96
CA ALA A 76 2.44 6.88 13.85
C ALA A 76 2.74 7.21 12.37
N SER A 77 3.24 8.41 12.14
CA SER A 77 3.75 8.86 10.84
C SER A 77 5.27 8.75 10.80
N LEU A 78 5.81 8.46 9.63
CA LEU A 78 7.23 8.53 9.33
C LEU A 78 7.48 9.73 8.41
N ASN A 79 8.49 10.54 8.70
CA ASN A 79 8.81 11.69 7.86
C ASN A 79 9.55 11.27 6.59
N PRO A 80 9.47 12.06 5.51
CA PRO A 80 10.30 11.83 4.32
C PRO A 80 11.79 11.75 4.66
N GLY A 81 12.46 10.73 4.12
CA GLY A 81 13.89 10.48 4.34
C GLY A 81 14.23 9.80 5.68
N GLU A 82 13.25 9.52 6.53
CA GLU A 82 13.46 8.67 7.71
C GLU A 82 13.36 7.19 7.33
N SER A 83 14.26 6.37 7.88
CA SER A 83 14.30 4.93 7.74
C SER A 83 14.38 4.26 9.12
N ILE A 84 13.67 3.16 9.28
CA ILE A 84 13.68 2.31 10.47
C ILE A 84 14.04 0.89 10.05
N ASP A 85 15.15 0.37 10.58
CA ASP A 85 15.51 -1.02 10.38
C ASP A 85 14.49 -1.94 11.05
N ILE A 86 14.03 -2.92 10.30
CA ILE A 86 13.06 -3.94 10.75
C ILE A 86 13.75 -5.28 10.75
N ASP A 87 13.79 -5.91 11.90
CA ASP A 87 14.34 -7.25 12.07
C ASP A 87 13.22 -8.28 11.86
N LEU A 88 13.40 -9.12 10.84
CA LEU A 88 12.50 -10.23 10.52
C LEU A 88 13.29 -11.53 10.57
N GLU A 89 12.75 -12.55 11.21
CA GLU A 89 13.39 -13.87 11.30
C GLU A 89 13.59 -14.56 9.94
N TYR A 90 12.86 -14.11 8.91
CA TYR A 90 12.82 -14.73 7.58
C TYR A 90 13.27 -13.79 6.44
N SER A 91 13.91 -12.67 6.76
CA SER A 91 14.47 -11.75 5.75
C SER A 91 15.76 -11.12 6.26
N ASP A 92 16.79 -11.06 5.41
CA ASP A 92 18.14 -10.63 5.81
C ASP A 92 18.23 -9.15 6.19
N TYR A 93 17.55 -8.27 5.44
CA TYR A 93 17.54 -6.83 5.69
C TYR A 93 16.27 -6.19 5.18
N CYS A 94 15.53 -5.57 6.08
CA CYS A 94 14.34 -4.80 5.74
C CYS A 94 14.35 -3.45 6.43
N CYS A 95 13.84 -2.43 5.76
CA CYS A 95 13.59 -1.13 6.36
C CYS A 95 12.15 -0.66 6.12
N LEU A 96 11.68 0.18 7.01
CA LEU A 96 10.43 0.92 6.89
C LEU A 96 10.77 2.35 6.50
N GLU A 97 10.30 2.78 5.34
CA GLU A 97 10.47 4.12 4.80
C GLU A 97 9.13 4.72 4.38
N SER A 98 9.06 6.01 4.16
CA SER A 98 7.82 6.66 3.66
C SER A 98 7.76 6.78 2.13
N GLU A 99 8.89 6.56 1.45
CA GLU A 99 9.07 6.78 0.01
C GLU A 99 10.01 5.73 -0.59
N ALA A 100 9.80 4.43 -0.24
CA ALA A 100 10.61 3.33 -0.76
C ALA A 100 10.36 3.10 -2.26
N LEU A 101 11.43 2.77 -3.01
CA LEU A 101 11.39 2.34 -4.40
C LEU A 101 11.91 0.91 -4.54
N PHE A 102 11.22 0.10 -5.31
CA PHE A 102 11.55 -1.29 -5.59
C PHE A 102 11.86 -1.45 -7.07
N CYS A 103 13.11 -1.79 -7.38
CA CYS A 103 13.60 -1.92 -8.75
C CYS A 103 13.61 -3.39 -9.16
N ALA A 104 13.20 -3.68 -10.38
CA ALA A 104 13.27 -5.02 -10.94
C ALA A 104 14.61 -5.25 -11.67
N ASP A 105 15.43 -6.20 -11.22
CA ASP A 105 16.75 -6.48 -11.82
C ASP A 105 16.64 -6.91 -13.29
N ALA A 106 15.59 -7.66 -13.63
CA ALA A 106 15.37 -8.15 -14.98
C ALA A 106 14.74 -7.14 -15.94
N MET A 107 14.23 -6.03 -15.42
CA MET A 107 13.51 -5.00 -16.19
C MET A 107 13.83 -3.62 -15.59
N SER A 108 14.89 -3.01 -16.07
CA SER A 108 15.41 -1.73 -15.53
C SER A 108 14.40 -0.58 -15.57
N GLU A 109 13.42 -0.66 -16.46
CA GLU A 109 12.34 0.33 -16.60
C GLU A 109 11.23 0.15 -15.55
N LEU A 110 11.18 -0.99 -14.87
CA LEU A 110 10.17 -1.25 -13.83
C LEU A 110 10.70 -0.82 -12.47
N VAL A 111 10.27 0.35 -12.04
CA VAL A 111 10.52 0.89 -10.70
C VAL A 111 9.19 1.12 -10.02
N VAL A 112 8.93 0.38 -8.95
CA VAL A 112 7.66 0.40 -8.24
C VAL A 112 7.79 1.24 -6.98
N GLY A 113 6.96 2.28 -6.85
CA GLY A 113 6.72 3.00 -5.61
C GLY A 113 5.44 2.50 -4.94
N ILE A 114 5.34 2.68 -3.63
CA ILE A 114 4.13 2.33 -2.87
C ILE A 114 3.60 3.59 -2.19
N GLN A 115 2.29 3.81 -2.29
CA GLN A 115 1.62 4.84 -1.49
C GLN A 115 0.27 4.35 -0.96
N PHE A 116 -0.28 5.11 -0.02
CA PHE A 116 -1.65 4.91 0.48
C PHE A 116 -2.58 5.96 -0.10
N ALA A 117 -3.82 5.59 -0.44
CA ALA A 117 -4.80 6.50 -1.01
C ALA A 117 -5.04 7.75 -0.15
N ALA A 118 -4.97 7.62 1.17
CA ALA A 118 -5.09 8.74 2.10
C ALA A 118 -3.95 9.77 1.95
N ASP A 119 -2.79 9.36 1.45
CA ASP A 119 -1.62 10.23 1.30
C ASP A 119 -1.77 11.20 0.11
N ARG A 120 -2.65 10.91 -0.85
CA ARG A 120 -3.01 11.86 -1.92
C ARG A 120 -3.58 13.18 -1.39
N ARG A 121 -4.14 13.17 -0.17
CA ARG A 121 -4.70 14.38 0.47
C ARG A 121 -3.67 15.22 1.22
N LEU A 122 -2.42 14.82 1.23
CA LEU A 122 -1.34 15.63 1.77
C LEU A 122 -1.08 16.83 0.84
N PRO A 123 -0.62 17.97 1.38
CA PRO A 123 -0.22 19.12 0.56
C PRO A 123 0.87 18.76 -0.47
N VAL A 124 1.73 17.81 -0.13
CA VAL A 124 2.74 17.23 -1.01
C VAL A 124 2.59 15.70 -0.94
N PRO A 125 1.81 15.09 -1.87
CA PRO A 125 1.66 13.64 -1.94
C PRO A 125 2.98 12.94 -2.25
N PRO A 126 3.20 11.71 -1.76
CA PRO A 126 4.42 10.93 -2.05
C PRO A 126 4.63 10.66 -3.54
N THR A 127 3.54 10.52 -4.31
CA THR A 127 3.59 10.19 -5.75
C THR A 127 4.56 11.07 -6.53
N ALA A 128 4.52 12.39 -6.29
CA ALA A 128 5.38 13.32 -7.03
C ALA A 128 6.87 13.09 -6.72
N ALA A 129 7.22 12.80 -5.46
CA ALA A 129 8.58 12.50 -5.05
C ALA A 129 9.03 11.13 -5.59
N LEU A 130 8.18 10.12 -5.52
CA LEU A 130 8.43 8.78 -6.06
C LEU A 130 8.67 8.83 -7.58
N CYS A 131 7.82 9.53 -8.34
CA CYS A 131 7.99 9.71 -9.78
C CYS A 131 9.27 10.50 -10.11
N ALA A 132 9.57 11.56 -9.35
CA ALA A 132 10.81 12.33 -9.53
C ALA A 132 12.07 11.49 -9.22
N ALA A 133 11.96 10.50 -8.33
CA ALA A 133 13.02 9.54 -8.02
C ALA A 133 13.09 8.35 -8.99
N GLY A 134 12.18 8.29 -9.99
CA GLY A 134 12.22 7.30 -11.07
C GLY A 134 11.15 6.22 -11.01
N ALA A 135 10.14 6.32 -10.12
CA ALA A 135 9.04 5.37 -10.14
C ALA A 135 8.29 5.44 -11.47
N THR A 136 8.09 4.28 -12.09
CA THR A 136 7.30 4.12 -13.32
C THR A 136 5.92 3.51 -13.05
N VAL A 137 5.79 2.82 -11.90
CA VAL A 137 4.52 2.26 -11.42
C VAL A 137 4.33 2.60 -9.95
N ILE A 138 3.14 3.00 -9.57
CA ILE A 138 2.75 3.19 -8.17
C ILE A 138 1.71 2.12 -7.78
N ALA A 139 2.04 1.31 -6.77
CA ALA A 139 1.09 0.46 -6.10
C ALA A 139 0.38 1.26 -5.00
N GLU A 140 -0.92 1.48 -5.16
CA GLU A 140 -1.70 2.27 -4.24
C GLU A 140 -2.68 1.42 -3.44
N LEU A 141 -2.52 1.40 -2.11
CA LEU A 141 -3.41 0.70 -1.19
C LEU A 141 -4.40 1.67 -0.55
N SER A 142 -5.66 1.27 -0.48
CA SER A 142 -6.71 2.06 0.16
C SER A 142 -7.25 1.35 1.41
N ASP A 143 -7.64 2.14 2.40
CA ASP A 143 -8.49 1.75 3.53
C ASP A 143 -9.70 2.70 3.64
N GLU A 144 -9.97 3.43 2.55
CA GLU A 144 -11.04 4.43 2.52
C GLU A 144 -12.40 3.77 2.33
N PRO A 145 -13.39 4.11 3.18
CA PRO A 145 -14.73 3.61 3.01
C PRO A 145 -15.36 4.17 1.73
N MET A 146 -16.22 3.37 1.13
CA MET A 146 -17.00 3.75 -0.05
C MET A 146 -18.05 4.78 0.30
N SER A 147 -18.22 5.78 -0.56
CA SER A 147 -19.38 6.68 -0.66
C SER A 147 -20.00 6.56 -2.05
N VAL A 148 -21.20 7.14 -2.23
CA VAL A 148 -21.97 7.04 -3.50
C VAL A 148 -21.15 7.46 -4.74
N GLN A 149 -20.19 8.38 -4.58
CA GLN A 149 -19.39 8.91 -5.68
C GLN A 149 -17.91 8.51 -5.59
N SER A 150 -17.47 7.81 -4.53
CA SER A 150 -16.06 7.57 -4.26
C SER A 150 -15.32 6.81 -5.37
N ALA A 151 -15.98 5.83 -5.99
CA ALA A 151 -15.39 5.09 -7.12
C ALA A 151 -15.10 6.00 -8.31
N PHE A 152 -16.07 6.85 -8.69
CA PHE A 152 -15.91 7.81 -9.78
C PHE A 152 -14.85 8.86 -9.47
N GLU A 153 -14.86 9.40 -8.24
CA GLU A 153 -13.87 10.40 -7.81
C GLU A 153 -12.45 9.83 -7.77
N THR A 154 -12.30 8.59 -7.27
CA THR A 154 -11.01 7.89 -7.24
C THR A 154 -10.48 7.67 -8.66
N LYS A 155 -11.31 7.13 -9.55
CA LYS A 155 -10.95 6.90 -10.95
C LYS A 155 -10.49 8.19 -11.61
N ARG A 156 -11.30 9.25 -11.52
CA ARG A 156 -10.99 10.55 -12.11
C ARG A 156 -9.71 11.16 -11.53
N ALA A 157 -9.46 10.98 -10.23
CA ALA A 157 -8.24 11.47 -9.59
C ALA A 157 -7.01 10.74 -10.13
N LEU A 158 -7.08 9.40 -10.25
CA LEU A 158 -6.00 8.58 -10.79
C LEU A 158 -5.74 8.88 -12.27
N ASP A 159 -6.79 8.99 -13.11
CA ASP A 159 -6.66 9.36 -14.54
C ASP A 159 -5.92 10.70 -14.69
N ASN A 160 -6.27 11.71 -13.88
CA ASN A 160 -5.61 13.01 -13.94
C ASN A 160 -4.17 12.97 -13.44
N GLU A 161 -3.89 12.21 -12.39
CA GLU A 161 -2.57 12.16 -11.77
C GLU A 161 -1.58 11.36 -12.62
N THR A 162 -1.98 10.19 -13.14
CA THR A 162 -1.16 9.37 -14.04
C THR A 162 -0.82 10.12 -15.32
N LYS A 163 -1.79 10.83 -15.91
CA LYS A 163 -1.55 11.68 -17.06
C LYS A 163 -0.60 12.83 -16.79
N ARG A 164 -0.69 13.44 -15.61
CA ARG A 164 0.16 14.58 -15.25
C ARG A 164 1.61 14.20 -14.96
N LEU A 165 1.82 13.02 -14.33
CA LEU A 165 3.12 12.57 -13.85
C LEU A 165 3.74 11.46 -14.70
N HIS A 166 3.00 10.95 -15.73
CA HIS A 166 3.45 9.91 -16.66
C HIS A 166 3.93 8.63 -15.95
N TYR A 167 3.04 8.00 -15.17
CA TYR A 167 3.28 6.73 -14.49
C TYR A 167 2.05 5.83 -14.58
N GLY A 168 2.25 4.53 -14.48
CA GLY A 168 1.17 3.57 -14.31
C GLY A 168 0.80 3.38 -12.84
N THR A 169 -0.46 3.13 -12.51
CA THR A 169 -0.87 2.81 -11.14
C THR A 169 -1.73 1.55 -11.06
N VAL A 170 -1.51 0.80 -9.99
CA VAL A 170 -2.37 -0.32 -9.57
C VAL A 170 -2.98 0.05 -8.22
N TYR A 171 -4.27 0.31 -8.22
CA TYR A 171 -5.04 0.69 -7.03
C TYR A 171 -5.82 -0.50 -6.49
N ALA A 172 -5.81 -0.71 -5.19
CA ALA A 172 -6.59 -1.73 -4.52
C ALA A 172 -7.29 -1.20 -3.26
N ALA A 173 -8.61 -1.39 -3.17
CA ALA A 173 -9.41 -1.08 -2.00
C ALA A 173 -9.88 -2.35 -1.29
N PRO A 174 -10.22 -2.28 0.02
CA PRO A 174 -10.76 -3.41 0.77
C PRO A 174 -12.03 -3.96 0.13
N ALA A 175 -12.16 -5.29 0.16
CA ALA A 175 -13.34 -5.97 -0.36
C ALA A 175 -14.59 -5.70 0.49
N SER A 176 -15.77 -5.94 -0.09
CA SER A 176 -17.06 -5.73 0.60
C SER A 176 -17.18 -6.52 1.90
N GLY A 177 -16.48 -7.64 2.03
CA GLY A 177 -16.41 -8.46 3.26
C GLY A 177 -15.78 -7.76 4.46
N GLU A 178 -14.99 -6.69 4.23
CA GLU A 178 -14.44 -5.84 5.29
C GLU A 178 -15.45 -4.82 5.83
N SER A 179 -16.64 -4.71 5.23
CA SER A 179 -17.66 -3.76 5.63
C SER A 179 -18.17 -4.02 7.05
N THR A 180 -18.40 -2.93 7.79
CA THR A 180 -18.92 -2.95 9.16
C THR A 180 -20.24 -2.15 9.21
N THR A 181 -20.79 -1.98 10.42
CA THR A 181 -21.97 -1.10 10.63
C THR A 181 -21.71 0.35 10.21
N ASP A 182 -20.46 0.83 10.37
CA ASP A 182 -20.10 2.24 10.19
C ASP A 182 -19.37 2.52 8.87
N LYS A 183 -18.84 1.47 8.21
CA LYS A 183 -18.02 1.60 7.00
C LYS A 183 -18.39 0.55 5.98
N SER A 184 -18.58 0.97 4.73
CA SER A 184 -18.79 0.11 3.58
C SER A 184 -17.58 0.16 2.67
N TYR A 185 -17.22 -0.96 2.08
CA TYR A 185 -16.12 -1.08 1.12
C TYR A 185 -16.59 -1.72 -0.19
N SER A 186 -15.98 -1.33 -1.30
CA SER A 186 -16.41 -1.75 -2.65
C SER A 186 -15.57 -2.88 -3.24
N GLY A 187 -14.35 -3.08 -2.77
CA GLY A 187 -13.38 -3.96 -3.44
C GLY A 187 -12.90 -3.40 -4.78
N LEU A 188 -12.97 -2.09 -4.96
CA LEU A 188 -12.52 -1.45 -6.20
C LEU A 188 -11.04 -1.71 -6.41
N CYS A 189 -10.71 -2.28 -7.58
CA CYS A 189 -9.35 -2.40 -8.08
C CYS A 189 -9.28 -1.73 -9.45
N LEU A 190 -8.22 -0.95 -9.68
CA LEU A 190 -8.00 -0.23 -10.93
C LEU A 190 -6.56 -0.42 -11.41
N VAL A 191 -6.40 -0.53 -12.71
CA VAL A 191 -5.12 -0.34 -13.40
C VAL A 191 -5.28 0.86 -14.30
N VAL A 192 -4.47 1.89 -14.08
CA VAL A 192 -4.55 3.15 -14.84
C VAL A 192 -3.17 3.50 -15.36
N ASP A 193 -3.08 3.95 -16.60
CA ASP A 193 -1.85 4.40 -17.24
C ASP A 193 -2.13 5.60 -18.14
N ASP A 194 -1.28 6.62 -18.08
CA ASP A 194 -1.34 7.86 -18.88
C ASP A 194 -2.75 8.48 -19.01
N GLY A 195 -3.53 8.42 -17.93
CA GLY A 195 -4.88 8.97 -17.88
C GLY A 195 -5.98 8.08 -18.44
N GLU A 196 -5.66 6.81 -18.72
CA GLU A 196 -6.63 5.81 -19.18
C GLU A 196 -6.75 4.66 -18.19
N THR A 197 -7.97 4.33 -17.80
CA THR A 197 -8.25 3.11 -17.02
C THR A 197 -8.17 1.91 -17.95
N LEU A 198 -7.13 1.08 -17.76
CA LEU A 198 -6.88 -0.13 -18.54
C LEU A 198 -7.68 -1.33 -18.04
N ALA A 199 -7.90 -1.42 -16.74
CA ALA A 199 -8.70 -2.48 -16.13
C ALA A 199 -9.39 -1.98 -14.85
N GLU A 200 -10.57 -2.52 -14.60
CA GLU A 200 -11.38 -2.25 -13.43
C GLU A 200 -12.02 -3.54 -12.92
N SER A 201 -11.99 -3.76 -11.62
CA SER A 201 -12.68 -4.87 -10.95
C SER A 201 -13.21 -4.39 -9.61
N GLY A 202 -14.26 -5.03 -9.11
CA GLY A 202 -14.93 -4.58 -7.91
C GLY A 202 -16.26 -3.88 -8.20
N SER A 203 -17.15 -3.81 -7.24
CA SER A 203 -18.56 -3.50 -7.40
C SER A 203 -18.86 -2.18 -8.10
N GLY A 204 -19.32 -2.29 -9.30
CA GLY A 204 -19.94 -1.23 -10.08
C GLY A 204 -20.93 -1.78 -11.09
N SER A 205 -21.07 -3.09 -11.17
CA SER A 205 -22.09 -3.75 -11.98
C SER A 205 -23.29 -4.10 -11.12
N GLY A 206 -24.12 -3.13 -10.87
CA GLY A 206 -25.50 -3.28 -10.43
C GLY A 206 -26.39 -2.58 -11.44
#